data_6b60ac945bde2b662d8065347098cdb2
#
_entry.id   6b60ac945bde2b662d8065347098cdb2
#
_cell.length_a   1.000
_cell.length_b   1.000
_cell.length_c   1.000
_cell.angle_alpha   90.00
_cell.angle_beta   90.00
_cell.angle_gamma   90.00
#
_symmetry.space_group_name_H-M   'P 1'
#
loop_
_entity.id
_entity.type
_entity.pdbx_description
1 polymer ?
#
loop_
_entity_poly.entity_id
_entity_poly.type
_entity_poly.pdbx_seq_one_letter_code
_entity_poly.pdbx_strand_id
1 'polypeptide(L)'
;MKRIHYYIVCAFSAICGFSSCSDFLEIKPQNEIILEQFWNEKADVDAIIAGCYSGLQSEGVIKRMMVWGEFRSDNIGPGSNISSDGNLEKILKENIDAKNSYTNWGGFYTVINRCNTVIKYAPGVAADDPAYTESELQANIAEMVALRSLCYFYLIRAFRDVPFSREAYIDDSQKMDLPATKFDDVLDSLIYDLEGVQNQAIKRYPETKELYQTGRITQDAIHALLCELYLWKKDYQNCIRYADMVIDSKKIIAEENRQKRSSSFTNEDTDERFNGFPLVPNSTANNYYGDTYTVLFGQDRGNTDGANQEIIFQLVFDDDPDRNGMLANAAVNSFYGNRDNAIGLVAPSDYILSDINKTSGRKVFADLNKTRDSRMYFDCNVDNESINKYTTSSIDIDISSGSPEVTYDSKYATNQNGSNWIIYRLTDIMLLKAEALAQMVREGSDQETSDYNKSLLDRAFVLVNAVNKRAVCQNQLVDTLRRADYSSKVDMENLVLQERQRELMFEGKRWFDLVRLSQRTGNTTQLKDAALSKHTTGTGLISNHLTKMDAIYWPYNLDEMKVNLNLVQNPAFGSGENDSYEKTTKK
;
A
#
# COMPACT_ATOMS: atom_id res chain seq x y z
N MET A 1 11.84 -88.23 17.16
CA MET A 1 11.52 -87.45 15.97
C MET A 1 10.29 -86.48 16.15
N LYS A 2 9.23 -86.83 16.90
CA LYS A 2 8.06 -85.92 17.07
C LYS A 2 8.36 -84.60 17.86
N ARG A 3 9.34 -84.57 18.74
CA ARG A 3 9.68 -83.32 19.50
C ARG A 3 10.48 -82.31 18.70
N ILE A 4 11.28 -82.74 17.72
CA ILE A 4 12.08 -81.83 16.88
C ILE A 4 11.19 -81.06 15.88
N HIS A 5 10.12 -81.70 15.37
CA HIS A 5 9.17 -81.01 14.50
C HIS A 5 8.38 -79.91 15.20
N TYR A 6 8.11 -80.04 16.51
CA TYR A 6 7.43 -79.03 17.29
C TYR A 6 8.28 -77.76 17.48
N TYR A 7 9.57 -77.90 17.71
CA TYR A 7 10.49 -76.76 17.86
C TYR A 7 10.77 -76.05 16.53
N ILE A 8 10.76 -76.77 15.40
CA ILE A 8 10.93 -76.17 14.06
C ILE A 8 9.68 -75.38 13.68
N VAL A 9 8.47 -75.89 13.98
CA VAL A 9 7.22 -75.17 13.72
C VAL A 9 7.06 -73.94 14.61
N CYS A 10 7.43 -74.02 15.90
CA CYS A 10 7.43 -72.87 16.79
C CYS A 10 8.50 -71.80 16.40
N ALA A 11 9.70 -72.22 15.93
CA ALA A 11 10.74 -71.32 15.46
C ALA A 11 10.33 -70.61 14.15
N PHE A 12 9.65 -71.32 13.23
CA PHE A 12 9.13 -70.73 11.98
C PHE A 12 7.95 -69.77 12.23
N SER A 13 7.07 -70.05 13.21
CA SER A 13 6.00 -69.14 13.62
C SER A 13 6.51 -67.89 14.34
N ALA A 14 7.64 -67.97 15.03
CA ALA A 14 8.30 -66.80 15.67
C ALA A 14 9.01 -65.90 14.66
N ILE A 15 9.52 -66.42 13.54
CA ILE A 15 10.19 -65.64 12.50
C ILE A 15 9.21 -64.89 11.60
N CYS A 16 7.99 -65.45 11.40
CA CYS A 16 6.91 -64.77 10.65
C CYS A 16 6.21 -63.66 11.45
N GLY A 17 6.42 -63.52 12.75
CA GLY A 17 5.79 -62.50 13.60
C GLY A 17 6.52 -61.15 13.69
N PHE A 18 7.69 -61.00 13.06
CA PHE A 18 8.47 -59.77 13.12
C PHE A 18 8.59 -58.99 11.80
N SER A 19 7.90 -59.40 10.75
CA SER A 19 7.67 -58.50 9.61
C SER A 19 6.44 -57.63 9.90
N SER A 20 6.53 -56.78 10.91
CA SER A 20 5.62 -55.66 11.11
C SER A 20 5.91 -54.67 9.98
N CYS A 21 4.99 -54.61 9.00
CA CYS A 21 4.97 -53.48 8.07
C CYS A 21 4.80 -52.20 8.90
N SER A 22 5.83 -51.39 8.99
CA SER A 22 5.79 -50.07 9.64
C SER A 22 4.71 -49.17 9.02
N ASP A 23 4.35 -49.41 7.79
CA ASP A 23 3.33 -48.65 7.04
C ASP A 23 1.87 -48.93 7.47
N PHE A 24 1.62 -49.98 8.28
CA PHE A 24 0.25 -50.31 8.72
C PHE A 24 -0.20 -49.53 9.96
N LEU A 25 0.69 -48.83 10.63
CA LEU A 25 0.40 -48.05 11.84
C LEU A 25 0.35 -46.51 11.57
N GLU A 26 0.70 -46.06 10.39
CA GLU A 26 0.37 -44.71 9.98
C GLU A 26 -1.09 -44.63 9.51
N ILE A 27 -2.00 -44.42 10.47
CA ILE A 27 -3.37 -43.99 10.16
C ILE A 27 -3.25 -42.56 9.64
N LYS A 28 -3.06 -42.40 8.33
CA LYS A 28 -3.21 -41.09 7.68
C LYS A 28 -4.70 -40.71 7.79
N PRO A 29 -5.04 -39.57 8.41
CA PRO A 29 -6.42 -39.15 8.48
C PRO A 29 -6.97 -39.05 7.06
N GLN A 30 -8.03 -39.82 6.75
CA GLN A 30 -8.62 -39.85 5.39
C GLN A 30 -9.27 -38.51 4.96
N ASN A 31 -9.34 -37.54 5.87
CA ASN A 31 -9.93 -36.22 5.66
C ASN A 31 -8.94 -35.04 5.81
N GLU A 32 -7.65 -35.28 6.03
CA GLU A 32 -6.63 -34.24 6.02
C GLU A 32 -5.77 -34.42 4.77
N ILE A 33 -5.80 -33.41 3.89
CA ILE A 33 -4.86 -33.32 2.77
C ILE A 33 -3.48 -33.07 3.39
N ILE A 34 -2.60 -34.07 3.30
CA ILE A 34 -1.21 -33.91 3.72
C ILE A 34 -0.58 -32.90 2.76
N LEU A 35 0.14 -31.92 3.27
CA LEU A 35 0.77 -30.86 2.49
C LEU A 35 1.53 -31.36 1.25
N GLU A 36 2.20 -32.53 1.39
CA GLU A 36 2.91 -33.20 0.30
C GLU A 36 1.99 -33.75 -0.80
N GLN A 37 0.71 -33.98 -0.51
CA GLN A 37 -0.29 -34.45 -1.45
C GLN A 37 -1.13 -33.33 -2.07
N PHE A 38 -0.92 -32.09 -1.63
CA PHE A 38 -1.63 -30.93 -2.13
C PHE A 38 -1.03 -30.40 -3.43
N TRP A 39 0.29 -30.43 -3.58
CA TRP A 39 1.02 -29.80 -4.68
C TRP A 39 1.19 -30.76 -5.86
N ASN A 40 0.15 -30.93 -6.70
CA ASN A 40 0.16 -31.87 -7.80
C ASN A 40 0.10 -31.22 -9.18
N GLU A 41 -0.69 -30.17 -9.33
CA GLU A 41 -0.94 -29.53 -10.61
C GLU A 41 -0.94 -28.00 -10.51
N LYS A 42 -0.85 -27.32 -11.64
CA LYS A 42 -0.86 -25.86 -11.73
C LYS A 42 -2.03 -25.22 -10.98
N ALA A 43 -3.21 -25.85 -11.01
CA ALA A 43 -4.40 -25.34 -10.33
C ALA A 43 -4.21 -25.21 -8.81
N ASP A 44 -3.41 -26.09 -8.20
CA ASP A 44 -3.08 -26.01 -6.76
C ASP A 44 -2.21 -24.81 -6.47
N VAL A 45 -1.24 -24.54 -7.33
CA VAL A 45 -0.38 -23.33 -7.24
C VAL A 45 -1.24 -22.08 -7.40
N ASP A 46 -2.10 -22.03 -8.41
CA ASP A 46 -3.00 -20.88 -8.67
C ASP A 46 -3.95 -20.63 -7.49
N ALA A 47 -4.43 -21.68 -6.81
CA ALA A 47 -5.28 -21.57 -5.63
C ALA A 47 -4.57 -20.88 -4.45
N ILE A 48 -3.30 -21.22 -4.19
CA ILE A 48 -2.53 -20.57 -3.11
C ILE A 48 -2.14 -19.15 -3.49
N ILE A 49 -1.81 -18.88 -4.76
CA ILE A 49 -1.60 -17.52 -5.26
C ILE A 49 -2.86 -16.67 -5.02
N ALA A 50 -4.05 -17.17 -5.38
CA ALA A 50 -5.32 -16.49 -5.07
C ALA A 50 -5.49 -16.27 -3.55
N GLY A 51 -5.09 -17.25 -2.73
CA GLY A 51 -5.06 -17.15 -1.28
C GLY A 51 -4.12 -16.05 -0.74
N CYS A 52 -3.03 -15.72 -1.44
CA CYS A 52 -2.17 -14.59 -1.08
C CYS A 52 -2.90 -13.25 -1.29
N TYR A 53 -3.58 -13.08 -2.42
CA TYR A 53 -4.37 -11.87 -2.70
C TYR A 53 -5.56 -11.74 -1.74
N SER A 54 -6.31 -12.82 -1.52
CA SER A 54 -7.40 -12.82 -0.54
C SER A 54 -6.94 -12.47 0.87
N GLY A 55 -5.72 -12.88 1.24
CA GLY A 55 -5.08 -12.50 2.49
C GLY A 55 -4.85 -10.98 2.58
N LEU A 56 -4.35 -10.36 1.50
CA LEU A 56 -4.17 -8.91 1.42
C LEU A 56 -5.49 -8.15 1.40
N GLN A 57 -6.54 -8.69 0.76
CA GLN A 57 -7.88 -8.11 0.70
C GLN A 57 -8.66 -8.26 2.02
N SER A 58 -8.15 -9.03 2.99
CA SER A 58 -8.83 -9.18 4.28
C SER A 58 -9.00 -7.84 4.97
N GLU A 59 -10.17 -7.62 5.57
CA GLU A 59 -10.51 -6.37 6.26
C GLU A 59 -9.43 -5.96 7.28
N GLY A 60 -8.88 -6.95 8.01
CA GLY A 60 -7.84 -6.70 9.01
C GLY A 60 -6.52 -6.19 8.42
N VAL A 61 -6.12 -6.63 7.22
CA VAL A 61 -4.90 -6.18 6.54
C VAL A 61 -5.13 -4.79 5.94
N ILE A 62 -6.25 -4.56 5.24
CA ILE A 62 -6.59 -3.24 4.70
C ILE A 62 -6.66 -2.20 5.81
N LYS A 63 -7.35 -2.50 6.93
CA LYS A 63 -7.40 -1.59 8.08
C LYS A 63 -6.01 -1.21 8.58
N ARG A 64 -5.05 -2.14 8.59
CA ARG A 64 -3.67 -1.84 8.99
C ARG A 64 -2.92 -1.00 7.95
N MET A 65 -3.13 -1.24 6.66
CA MET A 65 -2.57 -0.39 5.61
C MET A 65 -3.03 1.07 5.79
N MET A 66 -4.33 1.27 6.06
CA MET A 66 -4.90 2.59 6.33
C MET A 66 -4.34 3.22 7.62
N VAL A 67 -4.40 2.47 8.72
CA VAL A 67 -4.01 2.95 10.05
C VAL A 67 -2.51 3.27 10.12
N TRP A 68 -1.66 2.36 9.63
CA TRP A 68 -0.21 2.55 9.71
C TRP A 68 0.29 3.66 8.78
N GLY A 69 -0.35 3.81 7.61
CA GLY A 69 0.08 4.77 6.60
C GLY A 69 -0.58 6.14 6.67
N GLU A 70 -1.68 6.31 7.44
CA GLU A 70 -2.45 7.56 7.40
C GLU A 70 -2.88 8.10 8.77
N PHE A 71 -3.38 7.27 9.70
CA PHE A 71 -4.26 7.75 10.77
C PHE A 71 -3.56 8.55 11.87
N ARG A 72 -2.26 8.43 11.98
CA ARG A 72 -1.46 9.29 12.88
C ARG A 72 -1.16 10.67 12.27
N SER A 73 -1.40 10.86 10.97
CA SER A 73 -1.09 12.10 10.24
C SER A 73 -2.07 13.24 10.53
N ASP A 74 -1.79 14.37 9.90
CA ASP A 74 -2.61 15.58 9.90
C ASP A 74 -3.95 15.44 9.13
N ASN A 75 -4.13 14.40 8.30
CA ASN A 75 -5.31 14.24 7.46
C ASN A 75 -6.53 13.73 8.21
N ILE A 76 -6.34 12.87 9.21
CA ILE A 76 -7.40 12.08 9.86
C ILE A 76 -7.72 12.58 11.26
N GLY A 77 -9.01 12.79 11.52
CA GLY A 77 -9.60 13.06 12.83
C GLY A 77 -10.64 12.00 13.23
N PRO A 78 -11.21 12.11 14.44
CA PRO A 78 -12.24 11.20 14.91
C PRO A 78 -13.56 11.42 14.15
N GLY A 79 -14.20 10.33 13.73
CA GLY A 79 -15.57 10.34 13.23
C GLY A 79 -16.59 10.27 14.38
N SER A 80 -17.87 10.37 14.04
CA SER A 80 -18.98 10.42 15.02
C SER A 80 -19.07 9.15 15.89
N ASN A 81 -18.62 8.00 15.38
CA ASN A 81 -18.73 6.70 16.04
C ASN A 81 -17.39 6.19 16.60
N ILE A 82 -16.38 7.04 16.72
CA ILE A 82 -15.02 6.64 17.14
C ILE A 82 -15.00 5.92 18.50
N SER A 83 -15.90 6.25 19.41
CA SER A 83 -15.99 5.62 20.73
C SER A 83 -16.30 4.12 20.70
N SER A 84 -16.78 3.59 19.56
CA SER A 84 -16.99 2.16 19.37
C SER A 84 -15.69 1.38 19.14
N ASP A 85 -14.58 2.06 18.80
CA ASP A 85 -13.23 1.47 18.67
C ASP A 85 -12.22 2.23 19.54
N GLY A 86 -12.12 1.83 20.80
CA GLY A 86 -11.21 2.47 21.76
C GLY A 86 -9.72 2.32 21.41
N ASN A 87 -9.33 1.33 20.58
CA ASN A 87 -7.96 1.20 20.11
C ASN A 87 -7.65 2.25 19.03
N LEU A 88 -8.60 2.46 18.12
CA LEU A 88 -8.49 3.51 17.10
C LEU A 88 -8.51 4.90 17.72
N GLU A 89 -9.38 5.14 18.71
CA GLU A 89 -9.43 6.41 19.45
C GLU A 89 -8.08 6.73 20.11
N LYS A 90 -7.42 5.73 20.73
CA LYS A 90 -6.06 5.88 21.29
C LYS A 90 -5.05 6.30 20.23
N ILE A 91 -5.11 5.70 19.03
CA ILE A 91 -4.21 6.03 17.92
C ILE A 91 -4.38 7.49 17.51
N LEU A 92 -5.62 7.93 17.29
CA LEU A 92 -5.91 9.31 16.91
C LEU A 92 -5.47 10.33 17.96
N LYS A 93 -5.36 9.91 19.24
CA LYS A 93 -4.87 10.73 20.37
C LYS A 93 -3.36 10.57 20.62
N GLU A 94 -2.62 9.86 19.78
CA GLU A 94 -1.20 9.53 19.99
C GLU A 94 -0.91 8.84 21.34
N ASN A 95 -1.88 8.10 21.88
CA ASN A 95 -1.78 7.32 23.11
C ASN A 95 -1.75 5.81 22.82
N ILE A 96 -0.81 5.41 21.96
CA ILE A 96 -0.66 4.03 21.51
C ILE A 96 0.08 3.22 22.59
N ASP A 97 -0.37 2.00 22.83
CA ASP A 97 0.29 1.03 23.71
C ASP A 97 0.48 -0.32 23.00
N ALA A 98 1.32 -1.19 23.58
CA ALA A 98 1.63 -2.51 23.01
C ALA A 98 0.44 -3.50 23.02
N LYS A 99 -0.68 -3.18 23.69
CA LYS A 99 -1.92 -3.98 23.71
C LYS A 99 -2.90 -3.53 22.64
N ASN A 100 -2.60 -2.45 21.91
CA ASN A 100 -3.47 -1.94 20.86
C ASN A 100 -3.61 -2.99 19.73
N SER A 101 -4.86 -3.30 19.35
CA SER A 101 -5.14 -4.35 18.35
C SER A 101 -4.54 -4.07 16.97
N TYR A 102 -4.30 -2.80 16.64
CA TYR A 102 -3.70 -2.39 15.36
C TYR A 102 -2.18 -2.59 15.33
N THR A 103 -1.53 -2.92 16.45
CA THR A 103 -0.11 -3.30 16.47
C THR A 103 0.12 -4.77 16.07
N ASN A 104 -0.95 -5.58 15.94
CA ASN A 104 -0.86 -6.95 15.48
C ASN A 104 -0.54 -7.02 13.97
N TRP A 105 0.51 -7.72 13.61
CA TRP A 105 1.02 -7.87 12.24
C TRP A 105 0.74 -9.24 11.59
N GLY A 106 0.07 -10.15 12.32
CA GLY A 106 -0.10 -11.56 11.92
C GLY A 106 -0.68 -11.75 10.52
N GLY A 107 -1.61 -10.88 10.07
CA GLY A 107 -2.16 -10.95 8.72
C GLY A 107 -1.11 -10.79 7.62
N PHE A 108 -0.14 -9.90 7.80
CA PHE A 108 0.98 -9.73 6.85
C PHE A 108 1.90 -10.95 6.83
N TYR A 109 2.26 -11.50 8.00
CA TYR A 109 3.08 -12.72 8.08
C TYR A 109 2.37 -13.94 7.51
N THR A 110 1.04 -14.03 7.62
CA THR A 110 0.26 -15.08 6.95
C THR A 110 0.42 -15.01 5.42
N VAL A 111 0.34 -13.82 4.83
CA VAL A 111 0.56 -13.64 3.38
C VAL A 111 2.02 -13.94 3.01
N ILE A 112 2.98 -13.46 3.78
CA ILE A 112 4.42 -13.74 3.59
C ILE A 112 4.65 -15.25 3.56
N ASN A 113 4.09 -16.00 4.51
CA ASN A 113 4.27 -17.44 4.57
C ASN A 113 3.64 -18.15 3.38
N ARG A 114 2.44 -17.74 2.94
CA ARG A 114 1.82 -18.29 1.72
C ARG A 114 2.68 -18.04 0.49
N CYS A 115 3.23 -16.84 0.33
CA CYS A 115 4.16 -16.53 -0.76
C CYS A 115 5.41 -17.43 -0.71
N ASN A 116 6.01 -17.59 0.47
CA ASN A 116 7.16 -18.48 0.66
C ASN A 116 6.82 -19.94 0.32
N THR A 117 5.61 -20.38 0.67
CA THR A 117 5.13 -21.75 0.37
C THR A 117 5.02 -21.98 -1.13
N VAL A 118 4.43 -21.02 -1.88
CA VAL A 118 4.39 -21.10 -3.36
C VAL A 118 5.82 -21.13 -3.93
N ILE A 119 6.69 -20.23 -3.51
CA ILE A 119 8.08 -20.18 -4.01
C ILE A 119 8.82 -21.50 -3.77
N LYS A 120 8.54 -22.18 -2.64
CA LYS A 120 9.16 -23.45 -2.28
C LYS A 120 8.64 -24.63 -3.10
N TYR A 121 7.32 -24.73 -3.31
CA TYR A 121 6.69 -25.93 -3.87
C TYR A 121 6.38 -25.84 -5.36
N ALA A 122 6.11 -24.65 -5.92
CA ALA A 122 5.77 -24.49 -7.32
C ALA A 122 6.79 -25.10 -8.31
N PRO A 123 8.13 -25.05 -8.05
CA PRO A 123 9.10 -25.72 -8.93
C PRO A 123 8.91 -27.22 -9.05
N GLY A 124 8.52 -27.91 -7.96
CA GLY A 124 8.20 -29.34 -7.99
C GLY A 124 6.97 -29.63 -8.84
N VAL A 125 5.92 -28.83 -8.66
CA VAL A 125 4.69 -28.95 -9.48
C VAL A 125 4.99 -28.75 -10.96
N ALA A 126 5.80 -27.77 -11.34
CA ALA A 126 6.16 -27.53 -12.74
C ALA A 126 7.02 -28.65 -13.35
N ALA A 127 7.77 -29.40 -12.53
CA ALA A 127 8.52 -30.57 -12.97
C ALA A 127 7.60 -31.76 -13.30
N ASP A 128 6.46 -31.87 -12.59
CA ASP A 128 5.54 -33.00 -12.69
C ASP A 128 4.33 -32.70 -13.58
N ASP A 129 3.89 -31.45 -13.71
CA ASP A 129 2.76 -31.02 -14.55
C ASP A 129 3.24 -30.33 -15.85
N PRO A 130 3.14 -31.02 -17.00
CA PRO A 130 3.53 -30.44 -18.31
C PRO A 130 2.69 -29.23 -18.73
N ALA A 131 1.52 -28.99 -18.14
CA ALA A 131 0.69 -27.83 -18.40
C ALA A 131 1.20 -26.56 -17.69
N TYR A 132 2.06 -26.71 -16.69
CA TYR A 132 2.69 -25.62 -15.97
C TYR A 132 4.07 -25.29 -16.55
N THR A 133 4.09 -24.36 -17.48
CA THR A 133 5.31 -24.01 -18.22
C THR A 133 6.35 -23.30 -17.35
N GLU A 134 7.63 -23.45 -17.69
CA GLU A 134 8.73 -22.74 -17.00
C GLU A 134 8.52 -21.21 -16.99
N SER A 135 8.00 -20.63 -18.07
CA SER A 135 7.71 -19.20 -18.14
C SER A 135 6.62 -18.79 -17.15
N GLU A 136 5.58 -19.59 -16.97
CA GLU A 136 4.52 -19.34 -15.96
C GLU A 136 5.04 -19.53 -14.54
N LEU A 137 5.87 -20.55 -14.30
CA LEU A 137 6.53 -20.77 -13.02
C LEU A 137 7.35 -19.54 -12.63
N GLN A 138 8.21 -19.06 -13.52
CA GLN A 138 9.06 -17.89 -13.24
C GLN A 138 8.24 -16.63 -13.01
N ALA A 139 7.16 -16.43 -13.77
CA ALA A 139 6.23 -15.31 -13.55
C ALA A 139 5.52 -15.40 -12.19
N ASN A 140 5.06 -16.58 -11.79
CA ASN A 140 4.43 -16.78 -10.49
C ASN A 140 5.42 -16.61 -9.33
N ILE A 141 6.67 -17.05 -9.47
CA ILE A 141 7.73 -16.78 -8.49
C ILE A 141 7.98 -15.27 -8.36
N ALA A 142 8.10 -14.56 -9.47
CA ALA A 142 8.30 -13.11 -9.45
C ALA A 142 7.13 -12.38 -8.75
N GLU A 143 5.91 -12.80 -9.01
CA GLU A 143 4.71 -12.28 -8.37
C GLU A 143 4.71 -12.54 -6.85
N MET A 144 5.05 -13.74 -6.42
CA MET A 144 5.11 -14.08 -4.99
C MET A 144 6.23 -13.36 -4.25
N VAL A 145 7.39 -13.21 -4.87
CA VAL A 145 8.49 -12.40 -4.34
C VAL A 145 8.06 -10.95 -4.17
N ALA A 146 7.32 -10.39 -5.13
CA ALA A 146 6.84 -9.02 -5.06
C ALA A 146 5.77 -8.82 -3.97
N LEU A 147 4.79 -9.73 -3.83
CA LEU A 147 3.80 -9.65 -2.75
C LEU A 147 4.44 -9.80 -1.37
N ARG A 148 5.37 -10.74 -1.20
CA ARG A 148 6.17 -10.90 0.03
C ARG A 148 6.92 -9.61 0.35
N SER A 149 7.60 -9.04 -0.63
CA SER A 149 8.37 -7.81 -0.47
C SER A 149 7.47 -6.63 -0.10
N LEU A 150 6.30 -6.51 -0.71
CA LEU A 150 5.31 -5.49 -0.35
C LEU A 150 4.86 -5.63 1.12
N CYS A 151 4.57 -6.86 1.57
CA CYS A 151 4.20 -7.12 2.98
C CYS A 151 5.31 -6.70 3.94
N TYR A 152 6.55 -7.12 3.69
CA TYR A 152 7.69 -6.69 4.52
C TYR A 152 7.92 -5.19 4.47
N PHE A 153 7.69 -4.55 3.33
CA PHE A 153 7.83 -3.09 3.22
C PHE A 153 6.79 -2.35 4.06
N TYR A 154 5.55 -2.84 4.16
CA TYR A 154 4.58 -2.31 5.13
C TYR A 154 5.08 -2.48 6.57
N LEU A 155 5.60 -3.66 6.90
CA LEU A 155 6.09 -3.98 8.24
C LEU A 155 7.26 -3.09 8.66
N ILE A 156 8.29 -2.94 7.82
CA ILE A 156 9.46 -2.10 8.18
C ILE A 156 9.12 -0.61 8.24
N ARG A 157 8.19 -0.11 7.42
CA ARG A 157 7.72 1.28 7.51
C ARG A 157 6.94 1.54 8.80
N ALA A 158 6.19 0.53 9.28
CA ALA A 158 5.41 0.64 10.51
C ALA A 158 6.26 0.41 11.77
N PHE A 159 7.07 -0.64 11.82
CA PHE A 159 7.74 -1.12 13.05
C PHE A 159 9.26 -0.89 13.06
N ARG A 160 9.85 -0.47 11.96
CA ARG A 160 11.28 -0.33 11.69
C ARG A 160 12.01 -1.66 11.57
N ASP A 161 12.32 -2.31 12.67
CA ASP A 161 13.00 -3.60 12.73
C ASP A 161 11.95 -4.71 12.87
N VAL A 162 12.05 -5.81 12.11
CA VAL A 162 11.04 -6.90 12.14
C VAL A 162 11.68 -8.27 11.91
N PRO A 163 11.12 -9.37 12.39
CA PRO A 163 11.56 -10.70 12.00
C PRO A 163 11.50 -10.88 10.49
N PHE A 164 12.60 -11.29 9.87
CA PHE A 164 12.71 -11.47 8.42
C PHE A 164 13.05 -12.91 8.07
N SER A 165 12.28 -13.54 7.20
CA SER A 165 12.50 -14.90 6.71
C SER A 165 12.00 -15.09 5.29
N ARG A 166 12.72 -15.90 4.52
CA ARG A 166 12.30 -16.43 3.22
C ARG A 166 11.84 -17.88 3.30
N GLU A 167 11.83 -18.46 4.51
CA GLU A 167 11.42 -19.84 4.75
C GLU A 167 9.89 -19.97 4.70
N ALA A 168 9.44 -21.08 4.12
CA ALA A 168 8.07 -21.52 4.24
C ALA A 168 7.91 -22.29 5.56
N TYR A 169 7.16 -21.73 6.48
CA TYR A 169 6.83 -22.38 7.75
C TYR A 169 5.62 -23.28 7.54
N ILE A 170 5.82 -24.58 7.66
CA ILE A 170 4.82 -25.61 7.33
C ILE A 170 4.46 -26.48 8.52
N ASP A 171 5.29 -26.53 9.54
CA ASP A 171 5.07 -27.29 10.76
C ASP A 171 5.75 -26.65 11.98
N ASP A 172 5.38 -27.12 13.16
CA ASP A 172 5.83 -26.59 14.46
C ASP A 172 7.29 -26.93 14.80
N SER A 173 7.97 -27.78 14.00
CA SER A 173 9.37 -28.13 14.22
C SER A 173 10.33 -27.03 13.79
N GLN A 174 9.86 -26.10 12.95
CA GLN A 174 10.67 -25.01 12.44
C GLN A 174 10.78 -23.87 13.47
N LYS A 175 11.98 -23.28 13.55
CA LYS A 175 12.22 -22.17 14.48
C LYS A 175 11.53 -20.90 14.00
N MET A 176 10.44 -20.49 14.66
CA MET A 176 9.63 -19.31 14.32
C MET A 176 10.00 -18.07 15.16
N ASP A 177 10.68 -18.22 16.30
CA ASP A 177 11.07 -17.16 17.22
C ASP A 177 12.33 -16.43 16.75
N LEU A 178 12.26 -15.76 15.59
CA LEU A 178 13.38 -15.03 15.01
C LEU A 178 13.55 -13.66 15.68
N PRO A 179 14.79 -13.19 15.90
CA PRO A 179 15.02 -11.82 16.32
C PRO A 179 14.61 -10.84 15.21
N ALA A 180 14.37 -9.58 15.59
CA ALA A 180 14.13 -8.53 14.62
C ALA A 180 15.39 -8.24 13.80
N THR A 181 15.24 -8.25 12.48
CA THR A 181 16.27 -7.83 11.51
C THR A 181 16.16 -6.31 11.33
N LYS A 182 17.29 -5.64 11.18
CA LYS A 182 17.35 -4.19 11.04
C LYS A 182 16.67 -3.70 9.77
N PHE A 183 16.07 -2.51 9.84
CA PHE A 183 15.39 -1.86 8.73
C PHE A 183 16.22 -1.87 7.43
N ASP A 184 17.48 -1.43 7.50
CA ASP A 184 18.33 -1.32 6.31
C ASP A 184 18.67 -2.69 5.71
N ASP A 185 18.87 -3.72 6.54
CA ASP A 185 19.18 -5.08 6.10
C ASP A 185 17.96 -5.74 5.41
N VAL A 186 16.75 -5.50 5.94
CA VAL A 186 15.52 -5.95 5.29
C VAL A 186 15.33 -5.20 3.98
N LEU A 187 15.45 -3.86 3.97
CA LEU A 187 15.30 -3.03 2.79
C LEU A 187 16.22 -3.49 1.64
N ASP A 188 17.49 -3.75 1.94
CA ASP A 188 18.48 -4.26 0.98
C ASP A 188 18.11 -5.65 0.46
N SER A 189 17.60 -6.50 1.35
CA SER A 189 17.11 -7.84 0.97
C SER A 189 15.92 -7.78 0.02
N LEU A 190 14.97 -6.85 0.25
CA LEU A 190 13.80 -6.67 -0.62
C LEU A 190 14.22 -6.17 -2.01
N ILE A 191 15.15 -5.21 -2.08
CA ILE A 191 15.69 -4.70 -3.33
C ILE A 191 16.37 -5.83 -4.12
N TYR A 192 17.24 -6.58 -3.45
CA TYR A 192 17.96 -7.71 -4.06
C TYR A 192 17.00 -8.75 -4.64
N ASP A 193 15.98 -9.15 -3.85
CA ASP A 193 14.98 -10.15 -4.27
C ASP A 193 14.20 -9.67 -5.52
N LEU A 194 13.74 -8.42 -5.52
CA LEU A 194 12.95 -7.85 -6.61
C LEU A 194 13.77 -7.64 -7.88
N GLU A 195 15.02 -7.16 -7.76
CA GLU A 195 15.91 -7.03 -8.91
C GLU A 195 16.20 -8.38 -9.57
N GLY A 196 16.29 -9.45 -8.76
CA GLY A 196 16.49 -10.80 -9.25
C GLY A 196 15.34 -11.34 -10.10
N VAL A 197 14.11 -10.88 -9.88
CA VAL A 197 12.92 -11.46 -10.52
C VAL A 197 12.16 -10.51 -11.45
N GLN A 198 12.50 -9.21 -11.49
CA GLN A 198 11.73 -8.20 -12.24
C GLN A 198 11.51 -8.52 -13.72
N ASN A 199 12.47 -9.18 -14.35
CA ASN A 199 12.41 -9.50 -15.79
C ASN A 199 11.53 -10.72 -16.09
N GLN A 200 11.21 -11.55 -15.09
CA GLN A 200 10.34 -12.72 -15.21
C GLN A 200 8.86 -12.36 -15.02
N ALA A 201 8.57 -11.23 -14.40
CA ALA A 201 7.20 -10.79 -14.15
C ALA A 201 6.43 -10.54 -15.45
N ILE A 202 5.14 -10.81 -15.43
CA ILE A 202 4.23 -10.52 -16.55
C ILE A 202 4.23 -9.01 -16.82
N LYS A 203 4.49 -8.64 -18.06
CA LYS A 203 4.43 -7.24 -18.48
C LYS A 203 2.99 -6.79 -18.68
N ARG A 204 2.18 -7.62 -19.32
CA ARG A 204 0.77 -7.36 -19.62
C ARG A 204 -0.02 -8.65 -19.64
N TYR A 205 -1.21 -8.59 -19.07
CA TYR A 205 -2.20 -9.65 -19.19
C TYR A 205 -2.99 -9.48 -20.51
N PRO A 206 -3.51 -10.56 -21.09
CA PRO A 206 -4.38 -10.48 -22.26
C PRO A 206 -5.70 -9.80 -21.92
N GLU A 207 -6.37 -9.20 -22.90
CA GLU A 207 -7.66 -8.50 -22.73
C GLU A 207 -8.75 -9.36 -22.07
N THR A 208 -8.70 -10.69 -22.27
CA THR A 208 -9.61 -11.62 -21.59
C THR A 208 -9.40 -11.73 -20.07
N LYS A 209 -8.31 -11.14 -19.54
CA LYS A 209 -7.95 -11.10 -18.12
C LYS A 209 -7.67 -9.66 -17.66
N GLU A 210 -8.48 -8.75 -18.09
CA GLU A 210 -8.31 -7.33 -17.94
C GLU A 210 -8.17 -6.87 -16.49
N LEU A 211 -8.97 -7.40 -15.56
CA LEU A 211 -8.86 -7.13 -14.12
C LEU A 211 -7.48 -7.47 -13.56
N TYR A 212 -6.77 -8.41 -14.17
CA TYR A 212 -5.44 -8.81 -13.72
C TYR A 212 -4.37 -7.76 -14.04
N GLN A 213 -4.65 -6.86 -15.01
CA GLN A 213 -3.69 -5.83 -15.41
C GLN A 213 -3.30 -4.89 -14.25
N THR A 214 -4.27 -4.61 -13.38
CA THR A 214 -4.05 -3.78 -12.18
C THR A 214 -4.27 -4.53 -10.87
N GLY A 215 -5.00 -5.65 -10.90
CA GLY A 215 -5.33 -6.46 -9.73
C GLY A 215 -4.31 -7.56 -9.39
N ARG A 216 -3.34 -7.81 -10.26
CA ARG A 216 -2.20 -8.71 -10.01
C ARG A 216 -0.88 -7.98 -10.19
N ILE A 217 0.18 -8.55 -9.61
CA ILE A 217 1.52 -7.99 -9.79
C ILE A 217 1.95 -8.13 -11.26
N THR A 218 2.34 -7.00 -11.83
CA THR A 218 2.97 -6.89 -13.15
C THR A 218 4.40 -6.38 -13.00
N GLN A 219 5.15 -6.35 -14.08
CA GLN A 219 6.49 -5.75 -14.10
C GLN A 219 6.44 -4.28 -13.64
N ASP A 220 5.41 -3.52 -14.06
CA ASP A 220 5.22 -2.13 -13.62
C ASP A 220 5.02 -2.03 -12.10
N ALA A 221 4.30 -2.97 -11.49
CA ALA A 221 4.11 -3.01 -10.04
C ALA A 221 5.43 -3.27 -9.29
N ILE A 222 6.28 -4.17 -9.82
CA ILE A 222 7.63 -4.41 -9.27
C ILE A 222 8.50 -3.15 -9.41
N HIS A 223 8.48 -2.49 -10.55
CA HIS A 223 9.24 -1.26 -10.77
C HIS A 223 8.75 -0.11 -9.87
N ALA A 224 7.43 -0.01 -9.64
CA ALA A 224 6.86 0.96 -8.70
C ALA A 224 7.33 0.70 -7.25
N LEU A 225 7.34 -0.55 -6.82
CA LEU A 225 7.85 -0.94 -5.51
C LEU A 225 9.35 -0.67 -5.39
N LEU A 226 10.16 -1.02 -6.39
CA LEU A 226 11.60 -0.71 -6.43
C LEU A 226 11.86 0.79 -6.40
N CYS A 227 11.08 1.60 -7.12
CA CYS A 227 11.17 3.05 -7.08
C CYS A 227 11.04 3.58 -5.64
N GLU A 228 10.01 3.13 -4.91
CA GLU A 228 9.81 3.57 -3.52
C GLU A 228 10.88 3.04 -2.58
N LEU A 229 11.29 1.75 -2.69
CA LEU A 229 12.36 1.16 -1.88
C LEU A 229 13.68 1.92 -2.05
N TYR A 230 14.05 2.27 -3.28
CA TYR A 230 15.26 3.06 -3.54
C TYR A 230 15.18 4.49 -3.00
N LEU A 231 13.99 5.08 -2.98
CA LEU A 231 13.80 6.39 -2.33
C LEU A 231 14.05 6.30 -0.82
N TRP A 232 13.55 5.22 -0.15
CA TRP A 232 13.81 4.96 1.27
C TRP A 232 15.28 4.65 1.54
N LYS A 233 15.95 3.94 0.62
CA LYS A 233 17.40 3.69 0.67
C LYS A 233 18.24 4.96 0.43
N LYS A 234 17.62 6.07 -0.01
CA LYS A 234 18.29 7.32 -0.43
C LYS A 234 19.17 7.16 -1.68
N ASP A 235 18.93 6.11 -2.46
CA ASP A 235 19.51 5.93 -3.80
C ASP A 235 18.58 6.58 -4.84
N TYR A 236 18.71 7.89 -4.96
CA TYR A 236 17.84 8.71 -5.79
C TYR A 236 18.00 8.43 -7.28
N GLN A 237 19.17 7.99 -7.72
CA GLN A 237 19.41 7.65 -9.14
C GLN A 237 18.61 6.41 -9.54
N ASN A 238 18.65 5.35 -8.75
CA ASN A 238 17.88 4.16 -9.01
C ASN A 238 16.37 4.40 -8.82
N CYS A 239 15.95 5.21 -7.83
CA CYS A 239 14.56 5.66 -7.71
C CYS A 239 14.06 6.30 -9.01
N ILE A 240 14.81 7.27 -9.57
CA ILE A 240 14.46 7.94 -10.82
C ILE A 240 14.42 6.94 -11.99
N ARG A 241 15.40 6.04 -12.09
CA ARG A 241 15.45 5.02 -13.14
C ARG A 241 14.20 4.14 -13.17
N TYR A 242 13.78 3.62 -12.01
CA TYR A 242 12.58 2.78 -11.92
C TYR A 242 11.29 3.58 -12.13
N ALA A 243 11.24 4.83 -11.67
CA ALA A 243 10.13 5.73 -11.99
C ALA A 243 10.00 5.99 -13.49
N ASP A 244 11.12 6.20 -14.19
CA ASP A 244 11.13 6.37 -15.66
C ASP A 244 10.57 5.14 -16.36
N MET A 245 10.98 3.92 -15.94
CA MET A 245 10.46 2.67 -16.51
C MET A 245 8.93 2.57 -16.40
N VAL A 246 8.37 2.92 -15.24
CA VAL A 246 6.90 2.93 -15.02
C VAL A 246 6.23 4.01 -15.89
N ILE A 247 6.74 5.24 -15.87
CA ILE A 247 6.17 6.36 -16.62
C ILE A 247 6.16 6.05 -18.11
N ASP A 248 7.25 5.53 -18.66
CA ASP A 248 7.36 5.18 -20.08
C ASP A 248 6.42 4.02 -20.46
N SER A 249 6.27 3.00 -19.59
CA SER A 249 5.29 1.93 -19.77
C SER A 249 3.86 2.49 -19.84
N LYS A 250 3.50 3.40 -18.91
CA LYS A 250 2.17 4.01 -18.89
C LYS A 250 1.90 4.91 -20.10
N LYS A 251 2.92 5.61 -20.63
CA LYS A 251 2.81 6.35 -21.89
C LYS A 251 2.50 5.43 -23.07
N ILE A 252 3.15 4.27 -23.14
CA ILE A 252 2.89 3.26 -24.18
C ILE A 252 1.44 2.76 -24.08
N ILE A 253 0.97 2.44 -22.87
CA ILE A 253 -0.43 2.00 -22.64
C ILE A 253 -1.42 3.07 -23.12
N ALA A 254 -1.21 4.31 -22.73
CA ALA A 254 -2.08 5.41 -23.12
C ALA A 254 -2.12 5.60 -24.65
N GLU A 255 -0.98 5.48 -25.31
CA GLU A 255 -0.90 5.56 -26.78
C GLU A 255 -1.63 4.40 -27.46
N GLU A 256 -1.48 3.17 -26.96
CA GLU A 256 -2.21 2.00 -27.47
C GLU A 256 -3.72 2.15 -27.27
N ASN A 257 -4.18 2.66 -26.12
CA ASN A 257 -5.57 2.93 -25.83
C ASN A 257 -6.13 4.01 -26.79
N ARG A 258 -5.34 5.06 -27.05
CA ARG A 258 -5.72 6.12 -27.99
C ARG A 258 -5.89 5.58 -29.41
N GLN A 259 -4.99 4.69 -29.86
CA GLN A 259 -5.08 4.09 -31.20
C GLN A 259 -6.28 3.15 -31.36
N LYS A 260 -6.72 2.48 -30.29
CA LYS A 260 -7.92 1.64 -30.28
C LYS A 260 -9.21 2.46 -30.36
N ARG A 261 -9.24 3.66 -29.78
CA ARG A 261 -10.37 4.59 -29.85
C ARG A 261 -10.38 5.23 -31.23
N SER A 262 -11.09 4.62 -32.18
CA SER A 262 -11.23 5.09 -33.57
C SER A 262 -11.65 6.58 -33.66
N SER A 263 -10.86 7.37 -34.33
CA SER A 263 -11.10 8.57 -35.19
C SER A 263 -12.21 9.60 -34.87
N SER A 264 -13.02 9.49 -33.84
CA SER A 264 -14.09 10.45 -33.52
C SER A 264 -13.78 11.41 -32.36
N PHE A 265 -12.65 11.27 -31.68
CA PHE A 265 -12.21 12.23 -30.67
C PHE A 265 -11.12 13.13 -31.25
N THR A 266 -11.36 14.44 -31.13
CA THR A 266 -10.45 15.50 -31.58
C THR A 266 -9.12 15.42 -30.84
N ASN A 267 -8.03 15.87 -31.48
CA ASN A 267 -6.65 15.88 -30.99
C ASN A 267 -6.41 16.64 -29.65
N GLU A 268 -7.45 17.00 -28.90
CA GLU A 268 -7.35 17.73 -27.64
C GLU A 268 -7.05 16.84 -26.43
N ASP A 269 -7.11 15.51 -26.59
CA ASP A 269 -6.87 14.54 -25.51
C ASP A 269 -5.41 14.09 -25.39
N THR A 270 -4.50 14.88 -25.93
CA THR A 270 -3.09 14.52 -25.88
C THR A 270 -2.48 14.86 -24.52
N ASP A 271 -1.46 14.08 -24.18
CA ASP A 271 -0.58 14.24 -23.02
C ASP A 271 -0.01 15.67 -22.85
N GLU A 272 -0.13 16.54 -23.84
CA GLU A 272 0.31 17.94 -23.81
C GLU A 272 -0.34 18.73 -22.66
N ARG A 273 -1.60 18.44 -22.32
CA ARG A 273 -2.30 19.09 -21.20
C ARG A 273 -1.60 18.92 -19.87
N PHE A 274 -0.98 17.76 -19.65
CA PHE A 274 -0.31 17.39 -18.40
C PHE A 274 1.20 17.18 -18.61
N ASN A 275 1.82 18.03 -19.41
CA ASN A 275 3.25 18.01 -19.69
C ASN A 275 3.73 16.67 -20.27
N GLY A 276 2.88 15.97 -21.03
CA GLY A 276 3.21 14.68 -21.66
C GLY A 276 3.01 13.45 -20.75
N PHE A 277 2.31 13.60 -19.61
CA PHE A 277 1.98 12.47 -18.74
C PHE A 277 0.54 11.99 -18.96
N PRO A 278 0.30 10.66 -19.01
CA PRO A 278 -0.99 10.07 -19.32
C PRO A 278 -1.89 10.00 -18.10
N LEU A 279 -2.18 11.14 -17.48
CA LEU A 279 -3.10 11.22 -16.35
C LEU A 279 -4.55 11.12 -16.83
N VAL A 280 -5.42 10.51 -16.03
CA VAL A 280 -6.86 10.50 -16.28
C VAL A 280 -7.38 11.94 -16.20
N PRO A 281 -7.90 12.51 -17.30
CA PRO A 281 -8.38 13.89 -17.31
C PRO A 281 -9.76 14.01 -16.70
N ASN A 282 -10.10 15.20 -16.18
CA ASN A 282 -11.48 15.59 -16.07
C ASN A 282 -11.98 16.07 -17.43
N SER A 283 -13.22 15.75 -17.78
CA SER A 283 -13.85 16.31 -18.98
C SER A 283 -14.08 17.79 -18.79
N THR A 284 -13.66 18.60 -19.77
CA THR A 284 -13.93 20.04 -19.79
C THR A 284 -15.18 20.36 -20.63
N ALA A 285 -15.77 19.35 -21.26
CA ALA A 285 -17.04 19.51 -21.97
C ALA A 285 -18.14 19.81 -20.97
N ASN A 286 -18.85 20.92 -21.15
CA ASN A 286 -19.95 21.36 -20.29
C ASN A 286 -19.56 21.86 -18.87
N ASN A 287 -18.32 22.17 -18.60
CA ASN A 287 -17.84 22.67 -17.28
C ASN A 287 -18.05 21.71 -16.10
N TYR A 288 -18.12 20.39 -16.33
CA TYR A 288 -18.20 19.37 -15.30
C TYR A 288 -16.84 18.75 -15.01
N TYR A 289 -16.56 18.52 -13.73
CA TYR A 289 -15.34 17.90 -13.23
C TYR A 289 -15.71 16.76 -12.29
N GLY A 290 -15.40 15.53 -12.63
CA GLY A 290 -15.75 14.35 -11.84
C GLY A 290 -15.16 13.08 -12.42
N ASP A 291 -14.80 13.11 -13.72
CA ASP A 291 -14.35 11.91 -14.43
C ASP A 291 -13.11 11.27 -13.81
N THR A 292 -12.14 12.07 -13.36
CA THR A 292 -10.96 11.55 -12.66
C THR A 292 -11.36 10.74 -11.43
N TYR A 293 -12.31 11.25 -10.62
CA TYR A 293 -12.79 10.51 -9.45
C TYR A 293 -13.52 9.23 -9.86
N THR A 294 -14.45 9.33 -10.80
CA THR A 294 -15.29 8.22 -11.25
C THR A 294 -14.45 7.05 -11.79
N VAL A 295 -13.40 7.37 -12.56
CA VAL A 295 -12.49 6.36 -13.14
C VAL A 295 -11.55 5.75 -12.10
N LEU A 296 -10.99 6.55 -11.18
CA LEU A 296 -9.98 6.04 -10.24
C LEU A 296 -10.60 5.43 -8.98
N PHE A 297 -11.67 6.02 -8.45
CA PHE A 297 -12.24 5.67 -7.14
C PHE A 297 -13.71 5.30 -7.18
N GLY A 298 -14.45 5.74 -8.22
CA GLY A 298 -15.89 5.64 -8.34
C GLY A 298 -16.38 4.41 -9.13
N GLN A 299 -17.53 4.59 -9.80
CA GLN A 299 -18.23 3.51 -10.49
C GLN A 299 -17.51 2.97 -11.74
N ASP A 300 -16.71 3.81 -12.42
CA ASP A 300 -15.99 3.45 -13.64
C ASP A 300 -14.58 2.89 -13.37
N ARG A 301 -14.30 2.52 -12.13
CA ARG A 301 -13.02 1.89 -11.74
C ARG A 301 -12.68 0.61 -12.49
N GLY A 302 -13.67 0.01 -13.15
CA GLY A 302 -13.50 -1.09 -14.10
C GLY A 302 -13.44 -0.65 -15.56
N ASN A 303 -13.55 0.65 -15.83
CA ASN A 303 -13.28 1.20 -17.16
C ASN A 303 -11.78 1.14 -17.41
N THR A 304 -11.40 0.09 -18.05
CA THR A 304 -10.07 -0.41 -18.14
C THR A 304 -9.16 0.52 -18.91
N ASP A 305 -9.65 1.17 -19.95
CA ASP A 305 -8.85 2.05 -20.79
C ASP A 305 -8.32 3.28 -20.02
N GLY A 306 -9.19 3.93 -19.23
CA GLY A 306 -8.78 5.07 -18.42
C GLY A 306 -8.01 4.66 -17.17
N ALA A 307 -8.50 3.65 -16.45
CA ALA A 307 -7.88 3.18 -15.22
C ALA A 307 -6.47 2.60 -15.47
N ASN A 308 -6.29 1.78 -16.50
CA ASN A 308 -5.02 1.10 -16.80
C ASN A 308 -3.87 2.06 -17.14
N GLN A 309 -4.15 3.25 -17.65
CA GLN A 309 -3.09 4.23 -17.91
C GLN A 309 -2.56 4.90 -16.63
N GLU A 310 -3.32 4.93 -15.54
CA GLU A 310 -2.87 5.56 -14.28
C GLU A 310 -2.70 4.55 -13.15
N ILE A 311 -3.60 3.58 -12.95
CA ILE A 311 -3.47 2.55 -11.90
C ILE A 311 -2.35 1.57 -12.26
N ILE A 312 -1.49 1.27 -11.28
CA ILE A 312 -0.37 0.34 -11.44
C ILE A 312 -0.67 -0.97 -10.72
N PHE A 313 -1.08 -0.88 -9.44
CA PHE A 313 -1.46 -2.03 -8.66
C PHE A 313 -2.51 -1.65 -7.61
N GLN A 314 -3.56 -2.46 -7.51
CA GLN A 314 -4.65 -2.29 -6.55
C GLN A 314 -5.18 -3.64 -6.08
N LEU A 315 -5.76 -3.66 -4.88
CA LEU A 315 -6.52 -4.79 -4.38
C LEU A 315 -7.97 -4.61 -4.84
N VAL A 316 -8.47 -5.59 -5.62
CA VAL A 316 -9.76 -5.49 -6.31
C VAL A 316 -10.87 -5.99 -5.42
N PHE A 317 -11.95 -5.22 -5.32
CA PHE A 317 -13.18 -5.55 -4.62
C PHE A 317 -14.37 -5.51 -5.59
N ASP A 318 -15.50 -6.10 -5.21
CA ASP A 318 -16.72 -6.10 -6.01
C ASP A 318 -17.91 -5.68 -5.13
N ASP A 319 -18.86 -4.97 -5.71
CA ASP A 319 -20.12 -4.57 -5.09
C ASP A 319 -21.22 -5.63 -5.28
N ASP A 320 -20.97 -6.62 -6.14
CA ASP A 320 -21.85 -7.76 -6.39
C ASP A 320 -21.17 -9.08 -5.98
N PRO A 321 -21.37 -9.54 -4.74
CA PRO A 321 -20.74 -10.76 -4.24
C PRO A 321 -21.18 -12.02 -5.01
N ASP A 322 -22.32 -11.97 -5.71
CA ASP A 322 -22.82 -13.11 -6.49
C ASP A 322 -22.13 -13.21 -7.87
N ARG A 323 -21.48 -12.14 -8.31
CA ARG A 323 -20.89 -12.06 -9.66
C ARG A 323 -19.58 -12.81 -9.81
N ASN A 324 -18.67 -12.71 -8.83
CA ASN A 324 -17.31 -13.26 -8.95
C ASN A 324 -16.77 -13.85 -7.63
N GLY A 325 -17.56 -13.95 -6.58
CA GLY A 325 -17.10 -14.37 -5.26
C GLY A 325 -16.12 -13.38 -4.59
N MET A 326 -15.96 -12.19 -5.14
CA MET A 326 -15.17 -11.12 -4.54
C MET A 326 -15.96 -10.46 -3.41
N LEU A 327 -15.24 -9.93 -2.43
CA LEU A 327 -15.82 -9.29 -1.25
C LEU A 327 -15.93 -7.78 -1.45
N ALA A 328 -16.89 -7.15 -0.78
CA ALA A 328 -16.94 -5.71 -0.63
C ALA A 328 -15.80 -5.20 0.26
N ASN A 329 -15.36 -3.96 0.07
CA ASN A 329 -14.31 -3.32 0.87
C ASN A 329 -14.85 -2.88 2.24
N ALA A 330 -14.96 -3.83 3.17
CA ALA A 330 -15.49 -3.60 4.51
C ALA A 330 -14.63 -2.61 5.34
N ALA A 331 -13.32 -2.56 5.10
CA ALA A 331 -12.42 -1.65 5.80
C ALA A 331 -12.74 -0.19 5.50
N VAL A 332 -12.93 0.15 4.23
CA VAL A 332 -13.32 1.49 3.79
C VAL A 332 -14.70 1.86 4.35
N ASN A 333 -15.67 0.96 4.26
CA ASN A 333 -17.00 1.19 4.83
C ASN A 333 -16.97 1.49 6.32
N SER A 334 -16.18 0.73 7.08
CA SER A 334 -16.04 0.90 8.53
C SER A 334 -15.37 2.23 8.88
N PHE A 335 -14.28 2.57 8.20
CA PHE A 335 -13.47 3.73 8.55
C PHE A 335 -13.99 5.03 7.93
N TYR A 336 -14.31 5.06 6.64
CA TYR A 336 -14.67 6.29 5.92
C TYR A 336 -16.19 6.51 5.82
N GLY A 337 -16.96 5.50 6.20
CA GLY A 337 -18.43 5.57 6.22
C GLY A 337 -19.09 4.90 5.01
N ASN A 338 -20.41 4.80 5.10
CA ASN A 338 -21.28 4.16 4.14
C ASN A 338 -22.65 4.85 4.14
N ARG A 339 -23.63 4.33 3.40
CA ARG A 339 -24.97 4.92 3.30
C ARG A 339 -25.69 5.01 4.65
N ASP A 340 -25.49 4.05 5.53
CA ASP A 340 -26.17 4.00 6.83
C ASP A 340 -25.45 4.88 7.87
N ASN A 341 -24.14 5.07 7.72
CA ASN A 341 -23.28 5.89 8.55
C ASN A 341 -22.43 6.80 7.67
N ALA A 342 -22.95 7.96 7.30
CA ALA A 342 -22.28 8.88 6.38
C ALA A 342 -20.87 9.28 6.87
N ILE A 343 -20.69 9.42 8.20
CA ILE A 343 -19.40 9.63 8.85
C ILE A 343 -19.00 8.31 9.49
N GLY A 344 -17.87 7.74 9.07
CA GLY A 344 -17.35 6.48 9.60
C GLY A 344 -16.73 6.62 10.99
N LEU A 345 -15.85 5.66 11.32
CA LEU A 345 -15.05 5.73 12.56
C LEU A 345 -14.07 6.90 12.53
N VAL A 346 -13.66 7.34 11.34
CA VAL A 346 -12.80 8.49 11.14
C VAL A 346 -13.43 9.49 10.16
N ALA A 347 -12.96 10.72 10.24
CA ALA A 347 -13.35 11.84 9.40
C ALA A 347 -12.11 12.61 8.95
N PRO A 348 -12.21 13.56 8.01
CA PRO A 348 -11.17 14.54 7.80
C PRO A 348 -10.89 15.27 9.12
N SER A 349 -9.61 15.57 9.39
CA SER A 349 -9.27 16.29 10.63
C SER A 349 -9.79 17.73 10.62
N ASP A 350 -9.94 18.34 11.79
CA ASP A 350 -10.28 19.77 11.92
C ASP A 350 -9.28 20.66 11.18
N TYR A 351 -8.04 20.22 11.05
CA TYR A 351 -7.02 20.92 10.27
C TYR A 351 -7.38 20.98 8.77
N ILE A 352 -7.84 19.86 8.20
CA ILE A 352 -8.31 19.79 6.80
C ILE A 352 -9.62 20.55 6.63
N LEU A 353 -10.61 20.34 7.51
CA LEU A 353 -11.92 20.97 7.43
C LEU A 353 -11.85 22.49 7.63
N SER A 354 -11.00 22.97 8.53
CA SER A 354 -10.83 24.41 8.74
C SER A 354 -10.24 25.11 7.53
N ASP A 355 -9.45 24.39 6.74
CA ASP A 355 -8.84 24.86 5.52
C ASP A 355 -9.87 25.00 4.38
N ILE A 356 -10.80 24.05 4.31
CA ILE A 356 -11.90 24.06 3.32
C ILE A 356 -12.90 25.19 3.62
N ASN A 357 -13.26 25.40 4.88
CA ASN A 357 -14.36 26.28 5.29
C ASN A 357 -13.92 27.72 5.64
N LYS A 358 -12.62 28.01 5.75
CA LYS A 358 -12.13 29.31 6.25
C LYS A 358 -11.09 29.93 5.32
N THR A 359 -11.32 31.21 4.99
CA THR A 359 -10.43 32.04 4.18
C THR A 359 -9.14 32.48 4.89
N SER A 360 -8.89 32.05 6.14
CA SER A 360 -7.81 32.56 6.99
C SER A 360 -6.95 31.48 7.68
N GLY A 361 -7.06 30.20 7.32
CA GLY A 361 -6.27 29.10 7.89
C GLY A 361 -5.06 28.68 7.07
N ARG A 362 -4.26 27.74 7.57
CA ARG A 362 -3.23 27.03 6.79
C ARG A 362 -3.89 26.23 5.69
N LYS A 363 -3.42 26.33 4.45
CA LYS A 363 -4.20 26.05 3.26
C LYS A 363 -3.64 24.84 2.52
N VAL A 364 -4.15 23.65 2.80
CA VAL A 364 -3.79 22.44 2.05
C VAL A 364 -4.28 22.56 0.60
N PHE A 365 -5.52 23.03 0.38
CA PHE A 365 -6.13 23.17 -0.94
C PHE A 365 -6.22 24.62 -1.45
N ALA A 366 -6.29 25.61 -0.57
CA ALA A 366 -6.67 26.99 -0.92
C ALA A 366 -5.51 27.93 -1.25
N ASP A 367 -4.25 27.56 -1.03
CA ASP A 367 -3.11 28.50 -1.18
C ASP A 367 -2.57 28.63 -2.61
N LEU A 368 -3.15 27.90 -3.55
CA LEU A 368 -2.72 27.94 -4.94
C LEU A 368 -3.48 29.00 -5.72
N ASN A 369 -3.23 30.29 -5.41
CA ASN A 369 -3.67 31.44 -6.23
C ASN A 369 -5.17 31.55 -6.52
N LYS A 370 -6.05 31.23 -5.55
CA LYS A 370 -7.52 31.32 -5.70
C LYS A 370 -8.14 30.33 -6.70
N THR A 371 -7.39 29.37 -7.18
CA THR A 371 -7.91 28.29 -8.00
C THR A 371 -8.55 27.21 -7.13
N ARG A 372 -9.63 26.64 -7.61
CA ARG A 372 -10.39 25.62 -6.89
C ARG A 372 -9.83 24.27 -7.26
N ASP A 373 -9.34 23.56 -6.24
CA ASP A 373 -8.81 22.22 -6.39
C ASP A 373 -9.95 21.20 -6.29
N SER A 374 -10.18 20.41 -7.34
CA SER A 374 -11.24 19.40 -7.38
C SER A 374 -11.10 18.33 -6.30
N ARG A 375 -9.85 18.06 -5.88
CA ARG A 375 -9.54 17.05 -4.85
C ARG A 375 -10.15 17.41 -3.50
N MET A 376 -10.34 18.68 -3.21
CA MET A 376 -11.05 19.13 -2.02
C MET A 376 -12.44 18.47 -1.91
N TYR A 377 -13.14 18.35 -3.05
CA TYR A 377 -14.46 17.73 -3.13
C TYR A 377 -14.40 16.22 -3.31
N PHE A 378 -13.38 15.72 -4.01
CA PHE A 378 -13.15 14.28 -4.19
C PHE A 378 -12.79 13.60 -2.89
N ASP A 379 -12.01 14.24 -2.05
CA ASP A 379 -11.53 13.69 -0.80
C ASP A 379 -12.52 13.89 0.34
N CYS A 380 -13.17 15.06 0.41
CA CYS A 380 -14.02 15.47 1.51
C CYS A 380 -15.41 15.92 1.06
N ASN A 381 -16.45 15.46 1.74
CA ASN A 381 -17.76 16.08 1.66
C ASN A 381 -17.80 17.25 2.65
N VAL A 382 -17.90 18.47 2.09
CA VAL A 382 -17.83 19.72 2.86
C VAL A 382 -19.08 19.94 3.69
N ASP A 383 -20.24 19.42 3.23
CA ASP A 383 -21.54 19.68 3.85
C ASP A 383 -21.74 18.88 5.14
N ASN A 384 -21.26 17.64 5.16
CA ASN A 384 -21.40 16.74 6.31
C ASN A 384 -20.07 16.34 6.97
N GLU A 385 -18.96 16.97 6.54
CA GLU A 385 -17.63 16.77 7.14
C GLU A 385 -17.15 15.30 7.10
N SER A 386 -17.46 14.57 6.03
CA SER A 386 -17.12 13.16 5.86
C SER A 386 -16.09 12.93 4.75
N ILE A 387 -15.45 11.76 4.78
CA ILE A 387 -14.56 11.32 3.71
C ILE A 387 -15.40 10.80 2.54
N ASN A 388 -15.14 11.33 1.33
CA ASN A 388 -15.79 10.89 0.10
C ASN A 388 -14.98 9.81 -0.63
N LYS A 389 -13.66 9.95 -0.64
CA LYS A 389 -12.77 9.07 -1.38
C LYS A 389 -13.05 7.59 -1.05
N TYR A 390 -13.26 6.78 -2.07
CA TYR A 390 -13.66 5.37 -1.99
C TYR A 390 -15.07 5.08 -1.47
N THR A 391 -15.89 6.07 -1.13
CA THR A 391 -17.18 5.83 -0.46
C THR A 391 -18.40 6.12 -1.30
N THR A 392 -18.27 6.82 -2.42
CA THR A 392 -19.36 7.17 -3.34
C THR A 392 -19.02 6.76 -4.79
N SER A 393 -20.06 6.52 -5.58
CA SER A 393 -19.92 6.08 -6.97
C SER A 393 -19.47 7.21 -7.91
N SER A 394 -19.94 8.43 -7.71
CA SER A 394 -19.54 9.59 -8.50
C SER A 394 -19.60 10.89 -7.70
N ILE A 395 -18.87 11.88 -8.19
CA ILE A 395 -18.85 13.25 -7.69
C ILE A 395 -18.80 14.16 -8.91
N ASP A 396 -19.81 15.02 -9.06
CA ASP A 396 -19.87 16.00 -10.15
C ASP A 396 -19.68 17.41 -9.60
N ILE A 397 -18.78 18.17 -10.22
CA ILE A 397 -18.48 19.55 -9.86
C ILE A 397 -18.83 20.42 -11.07
N ASP A 398 -19.90 21.23 -10.99
CA ASP A 398 -20.28 22.21 -12.00
C ASP A 398 -19.71 23.58 -11.62
N ILE A 399 -18.99 24.21 -12.55
CA ILE A 399 -18.41 25.55 -12.37
C ILE A 399 -19.04 26.59 -13.33
N SER A 400 -20.11 26.25 -14.02
CA SER A 400 -20.76 27.12 -15.02
C SER A 400 -21.28 28.43 -14.41
N SER A 401 -21.74 28.41 -13.16
CA SER A 401 -22.20 29.59 -12.42
C SER A 401 -21.08 30.50 -11.89
N GLY A 402 -19.80 30.11 -12.09
CA GLY A 402 -18.64 30.81 -11.52
C GLY A 402 -18.33 30.43 -10.05
N SER A 403 -19.24 29.68 -9.40
CA SER A 403 -19.01 29.02 -8.10
C SER A 403 -19.20 27.52 -8.27
N PRO A 404 -18.37 26.65 -7.71
CA PRO A 404 -18.59 25.21 -7.80
C PRO A 404 -19.89 24.82 -7.11
N GLU A 405 -20.75 24.17 -7.88
CA GLU A 405 -21.89 23.41 -7.36
C GLU A 405 -21.52 21.94 -7.41
N VAL A 406 -21.51 21.29 -6.23
CA VAL A 406 -21.01 19.91 -6.11
C VAL A 406 -22.19 18.98 -5.85
N THR A 407 -22.31 17.97 -6.68
CA THR A 407 -23.29 16.90 -6.50
C THR A 407 -22.55 15.62 -6.13
N TYR A 408 -22.94 15.02 -5.01
CA TYR A 408 -22.43 13.75 -4.53
C TYR A 408 -23.49 12.67 -4.70
N ASP A 409 -23.11 11.55 -5.31
CA ASP A 409 -23.93 10.37 -5.22
C ASP A 409 -23.99 9.84 -3.79
N SER A 410 -25.04 9.08 -3.49
CA SER A 410 -25.15 8.39 -2.20
C SER A 410 -23.94 7.49 -1.98
N LYS A 411 -23.45 7.46 -0.74
CA LYS A 411 -22.42 6.50 -0.36
C LYS A 411 -22.90 5.07 -0.59
N TYR A 412 -21.97 4.18 -0.86
CA TYR A 412 -22.27 2.76 -0.98
C TYR A 412 -22.99 2.21 0.24
N ALA A 413 -23.93 1.31 0.02
CA ALA A 413 -24.56 0.58 1.12
C ALA A 413 -23.54 -0.29 1.87
N THR A 414 -23.86 -0.61 3.12
CA THR A 414 -23.10 -1.59 3.91
C THR A 414 -22.94 -2.88 3.11
N ASN A 415 -21.72 -3.41 3.03
CA ASN A 415 -21.35 -4.61 2.27
C ASN A 415 -21.55 -4.54 0.73
N GLN A 416 -21.71 -3.34 0.16
CA GLN A 416 -21.81 -3.13 -1.28
C GLN A 416 -20.73 -2.17 -1.82
N ASN A 417 -19.69 -1.90 -1.06
CA ASN A 417 -18.61 -1.03 -1.51
C ASN A 417 -17.58 -1.84 -2.29
N GLY A 418 -17.64 -1.78 -3.60
CA GLY A 418 -16.67 -2.41 -4.49
C GLY A 418 -15.45 -1.55 -4.80
N SER A 419 -15.19 -0.47 -4.07
CA SER A 419 -14.03 0.38 -4.35
C SER A 419 -12.72 -0.35 -4.09
N ASN A 420 -11.84 -0.32 -5.09
CA ASN A 420 -10.54 -0.96 -5.04
C ASN A 420 -9.58 -0.20 -4.11
N TRP A 421 -8.75 -0.92 -3.34
CA TRP A 421 -7.71 -0.28 -2.55
C TRP A 421 -6.44 -0.12 -3.37
N ILE A 422 -6.13 1.13 -3.75
CA ILE A 422 -4.99 1.45 -4.61
C ILE A 422 -3.69 1.38 -3.80
N ILE A 423 -2.75 0.57 -4.26
CA ILE A 423 -1.39 0.46 -3.68
C ILE A 423 -0.44 1.42 -4.41
N TYR A 424 -0.42 1.38 -5.76
CA TYR A 424 0.39 2.27 -6.58
C TYR A 424 -0.39 2.80 -7.78
N ARG A 425 -0.23 4.09 -8.07
CA ARG A 425 -0.71 4.77 -9.27
C ARG A 425 0.33 5.75 -9.82
N LEU A 426 0.19 6.14 -11.06
CA LEU A 426 1.18 6.93 -11.78
C LEU A 426 1.59 8.23 -11.08
N THR A 427 0.62 8.96 -10.54
CA THR A 427 0.90 10.22 -9.82
C THR A 427 1.76 10.01 -8.58
N ASP A 428 1.59 8.89 -7.86
CA ASP A 428 2.47 8.54 -6.74
C ASP A 428 3.92 8.40 -7.23
N ILE A 429 4.16 7.63 -8.29
CA ILE A 429 5.49 7.41 -8.86
C ILE A 429 6.10 8.72 -9.39
N MET A 430 5.28 9.56 -10.04
CA MET A 430 5.73 10.89 -10.50
C MET A 430 6.21 11.76 -9.33
N LEU A 431 5.48 11.76 -8.23
CA LEU A 431 5.82 12.56 -7.06
C LEU A 431 7.00 11.97 -6.26
N LEU A 432 7.16 10.63 -6.21
CA LEU A 432 8.38 9.99 -5.67
C LEU A 432 9.61 10.37 -6.49
N LYS A 433 9.50 10.37 -7.83
CA LYS A 433 10.57 10.84 -8.72
C LYS A 433 10.89 12.32 -8.50
N ALA A 434 9.87 13.18 -8.32
CA ALA A 434 10.08 14.59 -8.04
C ALA A 434 10.82 14.80 -6.71
N GLU A 435 10.48 14.01 -5.67
CA GLU A 435 11.21 14.00 -4.40
C GLU A 435 12.68 13.60 -4.60
N ALA A 436 12.94 12.50 -5.32
CA ALA A 436 14.30 12.05 -5.61
C ALA A 436 15.13 13.11 -6.37
N LEU A 437 14.55 13.77 -7.38
CA LEU A 437 15.20 14.85 -8.11
C LEU A 437 15.57 16.03 -7.20
N ALA A 438 14.66 16.44 -6.31
CA ALA A 438 14.92 17.50 -5.35
C ALA A 438 16.06 17.13 -4.37
N GLN A 439 16.15 15.84 -3.98
CA GLN A 439 17.23 15.40 -3.08
C GLN A 439 18.60 15.39 -3.74
N MET A 440 18.70 15.29 -5.06
CA MET A 440 19.98 15.31 -5.78
C MET A 440 20.58 16.70 -5.94
N VAL A 441 19.86 17.76 -5.57
CA VAL A 441 20.37 19.15 -5.58
C VAL A 441 21.59 19.25 -4.67
N ARG A 442 22.67 19.83 -5.21
CA ARG A 442 23.99 19.92 -4.58
C ARG A 442 24.23 21.31 -3.99
N GLU A 443 25.09 21.37 -2.99
CA GLU A 443 25.64 22.64 -2.51
C GLU A 443 26.74 23.10 -3.47
N GLY A 444 26.83 24.42 -3.70
CA GLY A 444 27.80 25.06 -4.56
C GLY A 444 27.22 26.28 -5.27
N SER A 445 28.08 27.21 -5.63
CA SER A 445 27.70 28.48 -6.30
C SER A 445 28.37 28.66 -7.66
N ASP A 446 29.14 27.66 -8.13
CA ASP A 446 29.71 27.68 -9.47
C ASP A 446 28.63 27.45 -10.55
N GLN A 447 28.91 27.88 -11.78
CA GLN A 447 27.94 27.84 -12.88
C GLN A 447 27.49 26.40 -13.21
N GLU A 448 28.41 25.45 -13.18
CA GLU A 448 28.10 24.03 -13.49
C GLU A 448 27.12 23.45 -12.47
N THR A 449 27.38 23.67 -11.18
CA THR A 449 26.47 23.27 -10.07
C THR A 449 25.11 23.96 -10.19
N SER A 450 25.09 25.25 -10.52
CA SER A 450 23.87 26.04 -10.68
C SER A 450 23.01 25.49 -11.84
N ASP A 451 23.60 25.21 -12.99
CA ASP A 451 22.90 24.69 -14.17
C ASP A 451 22.39 23.24 -13.91
N TYR A 452 23.21 22.43 -13.26
CA TYR A 452 22.81 21.09 -12.82
C TYR A 452 21.59 21.13 -11.88
N ASN A 453 21.66 21.93 -10.82
CA ASN A 453 20.58 22.09 -9.85
C ASN A 453 19.30 22.64 -10.49
N LYS A 454 19.44 23.61 -11.38
CA LYS A 454 18.31 24.16 -12.15
C LYS A 454 17.63 23.07 -12.97
N SER A 455 18.39 22.24 -13.67
CA SER A 455 17.85 21.12 -14.45
C SER A 455 17.08 20.11 -13.60
N LEU A 456 17.58 19.75 -12.41
CA LEU A 456 16.90 18.85 -11.49
C LEU A 456 15.58 19.45 -11.00
N LEU A 457 15.59 20.68 -10.57
CA LEU A 457 14.42 21.38 -10.05
C LEU A 457 13.38 21.64 -11.15
N ASP A 458 13.79 21.93 -12.39
CA ASP A 458 12.89 22.07 -13.53
C ASP A 458 12.18 20.75 -13.84
N ARG A 459 12.91 19.64 -13.84
CA ARG A 459 12.34 18.29 -14.03
C ARG A 459 11.39 17.91 -12.92
N ALA A 460 11.74 18.19 -11.65
CA ALA A 460 10.86 17.94 -10.51
C ALA A 460 9.57 18.77 -10.62
N PHE A 461 9.69 20.05 -10.95
CA PHE A 461 8.55 20.94 -11.10
C PHE A 461 7.57 20.48 -12.20
N VAL A 462 8.08 20.01 -13.34
CA VAL A 462 7.25 19.51 -14.45
C VAL A 462 6.35 18.35 -14.00
N LEU A 463 6.87 17.44 -13.17
CA LEU A 463 6.10 16.32 -12.61
C LEU A 463 5.00 16.80 -11.66
N VAL A 464 5.36 17.67 -10.71
CA VAL A 464 4.40 18.21 -9.73
C VAL A 464 3.34 19.06 -10.41
N ASN A 465 3.75 19.92 -11.36
CA ASN A 465 2.83 20.79 -12.09
C ASN A 465 1.83 20.02 -12.95
N ALA A 466 2.20 18.87 -13.50
CA ALA A 466 1.28 18.01 -14.24
C ALA A 466 0.14 17.49 -13.34
N VAL A 467 0.49 17.01 -12.14
CA VAL A 467 -0.48 16.53 -11.15
C VAL A 467 -1.38 17.67 -10.68
N ASN A 468 -0.80 18.82 -10.36
CA ASN A 468 -1.54 20.00 -9.92
C ASN A 468 -2.49 20.51 -11.00
N LYS A 469 -2.04 20.63 -12.25
CA LYS A 469 -2.87 21.06 -13.39
C LYS A 469 -4.14 20.21 -13.55
N ARG A 470 -4.04 18.89 -13.41
CA ARG A 470 -5.19 18.01 -13.51
C ARG A 470 -6.26 18.33 -12.48
N ALA A 471 -5.85 18.72 -11.28
CA ALA A 471 -6.74 18.96 -10.14
C ALA A 471 -7.49 20.31 -10.21
N VAL A 472 -7.05 21.23 -11.08
CA VAL A 472 -7.63 22.57 -11.13
C VAL A 472 -9.01 22.58 -11.82
N CYS A 473 -10.04 23.06 -11.10
CA CYS A 473 -11.39 23.28 -11.63
C CYS A 473 -11.48 24.65 -12.30
N GLN A 474 -11.14 24.73 -13.58
CA GLN A 474 -11.29 25.95 -14.39
C GLN A 474 -11.63 25.59 -15.83
N ASN A 475 -12.37 26.50 -16.53
CA ASN A 475 -12.75 26.33 -17.92
C ASN A 475 -11.57 26.21 -18.89
N GLN A 476 -10.37 26.60 -18.44
CA GLN A 476 -9.13 26.44 -19.17
C GLN A 476 -8.07 25.90 -18.21
N LEU A 477 -7.24 24.97 -18.69
CA LEU A 477 -6.09 24.51 -17.94
C LEU A 477 -5.09 25.65 -17.85
N VAL A 478 -4.89 26.15 -16.63
CA VAL A 478 -3.91 27.20 -16.33
C VAL A 478 -2.86 26.69 -15.37
N ASP A 479 -1.64 27.19 -15.53
CA ASP A 479 -0.59 26.95 -14.54
C ASP A 479 -0.89 27.76 -13.29
N THR A 480 -1.21 27.08 -12.19
CA THR A 480 -1.44 27.68 -10.89
C THR A 480 -0.15 27.81 -10.10
N LEU A 481 0.84 26.96 -10.41
CA LEU A 481 2.17 26.99 -9.84
C LEU A 481 3.12 27.77 -10.75
N ARG A 482 4.01 28.57 -10.14
CA ARG A 482 5.06 29.27 -10.86
C ARG A 482 6.42 28.68 -10.48
N ARG A 483 7.17 28.22 -11.47
CA ARG A 483 8.49 27.60 -11.25
C ARG A 483 9.45 28.49 -10.44
N ALA A 484 9.38 29.80 -10.62
CA ALA A 484 10.25 30.75 -9.93
C ALA A 484 10.07 30.77 -8.40
N ASP A 485 8.91 30.37 -7.90
CA ASP A 485 8.59 30.34 -6.47
C ASP A 485 9.24 29.14 -5.75
N TYR A 486 9.78 28.17 -6.50
CA TYR A 486 10.36 26.92 -5.99
C TYR A 486 11.82 26.76 -6.45
N SER A 487 12.64 27.77 -6.17
CA SER A 487 14.00 27.87 -6.70
C SER A 487 15.06 27.13 -5.89
N SER A 488 14.76 26.73 -4.66
CA SER A 488 15.66 25.98 -3.79
C SER A 488 15.24 24.53 -3.60
N LYS A 489 16.17 23.70 -3.08
CA LYS A 489 15.89 22.34 -2.65
C LYS A 489 14.73 22.27 -1.66
N VAL A 490 14.76 23.13 -0.65
CA VAL A 490 13.78 23.16 0.44
C VAL A 490 12.39 23.54 -0.08
N ASP A 491 12.30 24.53 -0.97
CA ASP A 491 11.02 24.94 -1.57
C ASP A 491 10.42 23.81 -2.39
N MET A 492 11.25 23.11 -3.18
CA MET A 492 10.79 21.99 -4.01
C MET A 492 10.39 20.79 -3.15
N GLU A 493 11.14 20.44 -2.10
CA GLU A 493 10.75 19.38 -1.15
C GLU A 493 9.40 19.67 -0.50
N ASN A 494 9.20 20.89 -0.04
CA ASN A 494 7.94 21.32 0.55
C ASN A 494 6.79 21.25 -0.45
N LEU A 495 7.00 21.70 -1.69
CA LEU A 495 6.01 21.60 -2.76
C LEU A 495 5.63 20.13 -3.02
N VAL A 496 6.60 19.24 -3.18
CA VAL A 496 6.35 17.82 -3.41
C VAL A 496 5.57 17.19 -2.25
N LEU A 497 5.98 17.46 -1.01
CA LEU A 497 5.32 16.92 0.17
C LEU A 497 3.85 17.41 0.32
N GLN A 498 3.61 18.67 -0.02
CA GLN A 498 2.26 19.25 -0.04
C GLN A 498 1.41 18.68 -1.19
N GLU A 499 2.00 18.51 -2.37
CA GLU A 499 1.27 17.95 -3.51
C GLU A 499 0.95 16.47 -3.27
N ARG A 500 1.87 15.69 -2.67
CA ARG A 500 1.59 14.33 -2.22
C ARG A 500 0.44 14.28 -1.21
N GLN A 501 0.40 15.21 -0.26
CA GLN A 501 -0.70 15.30 0.69
C GLN A 501 -2.05 15.51 -0.01
N ARG A 502 -2.14 16.48 -0.94
CA ARG A 502 -3.38 16.75 -1.68
C ARG A 502 -3.80 15.61 -2.59
N GLU A 503 -2.84 15.02 -3.28
CA GLU A 503 -3.10 14.00 -4.30
C GLU A 503 -3.42 12.62 -3.69
N LEU A 504 -2.70 12.24 -2.64
CA LEU A 504 -2.75 10.90 -2.04
C LEU A 504 -3.47 10.87 -0.68
N MET A 505 -4.20 11.93 -0.34
CA MET A 505 -4.98 12.01 0.89
C MET A 505 -5.93 10.81 1.01
N PHE A 506 -5.98 10.17 2.17
CA PHE A 506 -6.81 9.00 2.45
C PHE A 506 -6.46 7.72 1.68
N GLU A 507 -5.24 7.65 1.10
CA GLU A 507 -4.73 6.46 0.41
C GLU A 507 -3.69 5.68 1.26
N GLY A 508 -3.59 5.95 2.56
CA GLY A 508 -2.67 5.24 3.46
C GLY A 508 -1.20 5.58 3.25
N LYS A 509 -0.86 6.82 2.85
CA LYS A 509 0.50 7.23 2.45
C LYS A 509 1.12 8.31 3.35
N ARG A 510 0.33 9.25 3.84
CA ARG A 510 0.82 10.48 4.47
C ARG A 510 1.76 10.25 5.64
N TRP A 511 1.46 9.30 6.54
CA TRP A 511 2.32 9.01 7.68
C TRP A 511 3.69 8.48 7.24
N PHE A 512 3.70 7.60 6.25
CA PHE A 512 4.94 7.05 5.72
C PHE A 512 5.78 8.11 5.01
N ASP A 513 5.18 9.09 4.33
CA ASP A 513 5.90 10.23 3.76
C ASP A 513 6.60 11.06 4.85
N LEU A 514 5.90 11.32 5.97
CA LEU A 514 6.44 12.05 7.12
C LEU A 514 7.53 11.25 7.85
N VAL A 515 7.38 9.92 7.98
CA VAL A 515 8.41 9.02 8.55
C VAL A 515 9.66 9.02 7.66
N ARG A 516 9.50 8.88 6.34
CA ARG A 516 10.62 8.95 5.38
C ARG A 516 11.37 10.27 5.47
N LEU A 517 10.65 11.38 5.54
CA LEU A 517 11.23 12.70 5.74
C LEU A 517 12.02 12.77 7.07
N SER A 518 11.45 12.26 8.16
CA SER A 518 12.10 12.24 9.47
C SER A 518 13.37 11.40 9.48
N GLN A 519 13.36 10.23 8.85
CA GLN A 519 14.57 9.40 8.68
C GLN A 519 15.66 10.10 7.85
N ARG A 520 15.25 10.82 6.80
CA ARG A 520 16.18 11.52 5.92
C ARG A 520 16.86 12.68 6.62
N THR A 521 16.09 13.48 7.37
CA THR A 521 16.55 14.68 8.06
C THR A 521 17.17 14.42 9.44
N GLY A 522 16.96 13.22 10.00
CA GLY A 522 17.39 12.85 11.34
C GLY A 522 16.62 13.55 12.47
N ASN A 523 15.44 14.14 12.16
CA ASN A 523 14.59 14.80 13.15
C ASN A 523 13.12 14.64 12.81
N THR A 524 12.24 14.80 13.81
CA THR A 524 10.81 14.59 13.70
C THR A 524 10.00 15.89 13.60
N THR A 525 10.62 17.03 13.42
CA THR A 525 9.97 18.35 13.55
C THR A 525 8.76 18.48 12.64
N GLN A 526 8.90 18.21 11.33
CA GLN A 526 7.78 18.33 10.39
C GLN A 526 6.68 17.29 10.64
N LEU A 527 7.05 16.04 10.95
CA LEU A 527 6.10 15.00 11.33
C LEU A 527 5.32 15.39 12.60
N LYS A 528 6.03 15.82 13.62
CA LYS A 528 5.44 16.26 14.88
C LYS A 528 4.49 17.45 14.67
N ASP A 529 4.90 18.46 13.91
CA ASP A 529 4.08 19.64 13.64
C ASP A 529 2.83 19.28 12.83
N ALA A 530 2.95 18.37 11.87
CA ALA A 530 1.81 17.81 11.15
C ALA A 530 0.85 17.07 12.10
N ALA A 531 1.35 16.12 12.88
CA ALA A 531 0.51 15.39 13.84
C ALA A 531 -0.17 16.30 14.86
N LEU A 532 0.52 17.35 15.33
CA LEU A 532 -0.04 18.31 16.29
C LEU A 532 -1.13 19.20 15.69
N SER A 533 -1.13 19.45 14.38
CA SER A 533 -2.06 20.38 13.71
C SER A 533 -3.54 20.02 13.90
N LYS A 534 -3.85 18.75 14.09
CA LYS A 534 -5.22 18.24 14.33
C LYS A 534 -5.65 18.24 15.80
N HIS A 535 -4.75 18.59 16.73
CA HIS A 535 -5.04 18.54 18.17
C HIS A 535 -5.22 19.94 18.74
N THR A 536 -6.30 20.15 19.50
CA THR A 536 -6.56 21.38 20.25
C THR A 536 -6.15 21.26 21.72
N THR A 537 -6.01 20.03 22.25
CA THR A 537 -5.66 19.73 23.64
C THR A 537 -4.60 18.62 23.71
N GLY A 538 -3.90 18.50 24.83
CA GLY A 538 -2.89 17.44 25.04
C GLY A 538 -1.61 17.60 24.20
N THR A 539 -1.46 18.70 23.48
CA THR A 539 -0.37 18.95 22.52
C THR A 539 1.03 18.84 23.13
N GLY A 540 1.21 19.20 24.41
CA GLY A 540 2.49 19.09 25.10
C GLY A 540 2.98 17.66 25.28
N LEU A 541 2.09 16.72 25.63
CA LEU A 541 2.43 15.30 25.79
C LEU A 541 2.75 14.66 24.45
N ILE A 542 1.92 14.92 23.44
CA ILE A 542 2.12 14.44 22.06
C ILE A 542 3.45 14.97 21.50
N SER A 543 3.71 16.27 21.66
CA SER A 543 4.95 16.92 21.23
C SER A 543 6.18 16.27 21.87
N ASN A 544 6.14 16.06 23.19
CA ASN A 544 7.25 15.41 23.90
C ASN A 544 7.48 13.97 23.44
N HIS A 545 6.41 13.20 23.20
CA HIS A 545 6.49 11.83 22.71
C HIS A 545 7.09 11.80 21.29
N LEU A 546 6.51 12.55 20.35
CA LEU A 546 6.92 12.57 18.95
C LEU A 546 8.25 13.29 18.68
N THR A 547 8.91 13.88 19.68
CA THR A 547 10.28 14.36 19.55
C THR A 547 11.29 13.23 19.45
N LYS A 548 10.94 12.03 19.92
CA LYS A 548 11.79 10.84 19.88
C LYS A 548 11.66 10.15 18.51
N MET A 549 12.77 9.85 17.85
CA MET A 549 12.79 9.14 16.57
C MET A 549 12.12 7.75 16.64
N ASP A 550 12.23 7.06 17.76
CA ASP A 550 11.59 5.75 17.93
C ASP A 550 10.05 5.86 18.00
N ALA A 551 9.51 7.00 18.45
CA ALA A 551 8.06 7.19 18.63
C ALA A 551 7.27 7.32 17.31
N ILE A 552 7.95 7.57 16.18
CA ILE A 552 7.28 7.63 14.88
C ILE A 552 6.90 6.25 14.35
N TYR A 553 7.49 5.19 14.93
CA TYR A 553 7.19 3.79 14.64
C TYR A 553 6.20 3.22 15.66
N TRP A 554 5.65 2.06 15.33
CA TRP A 554 4.71 1.34 16.17
C TRP A 554 5.43 0.46 17.21
N PRO A 555 4.83 0.22 18.38
CA PRO A 555 5.32 -0.80 19.31
C PRO A 555 5.03 -2.21 18.78
N TYR A 556 5.84 -3.19 19.14
CA TYR A 556 5.49 -4.58 18.95
C TYR A 556 4.30 -4.95 19.82
N ASN A 557 3.39 -5.76 19.27
CA ASN A 557 2.25 -6.24 20.02
C ASN A 557 2.72 -7.10 21.21
N LEU A 558 2.07 -6.92 22.35
CA LEU A 558 2.45 -7.63 23.57
C LEU A 558 2.32 -9.16 23.43
N ASP A 559 1.34 -9.64 22.67
CA ASP A 559 1.16 -11.09 22.47
C ASP A 559 2.26 -11.68 21.58
N GLU A 560 2.75 -10.95 20.59
CA GLU A 560 3.91 -11.35 19.80
C GLU A 560 5.17 -11.44 20.67
N MET A 561 5.37 -10.50 21.59
CA MET A 561 6.51 -10.50 22.50
C MET A 561 6.46 -11.63 23.54
N LYS A 562 5.27 -12.13 23.89
CA LYS A 562 5.12 -13.28 24.78
C LYS A 562 5.53 -14.60 24.12
N VAL A 563 5.26 -14.74 22.83
CA VAL A 563 5.59 -15.96 22.07
C VAL A 563 6.98 -15.92 21.47
N ASN A 564 7.50 -14.73 21.15
CA ASN A 564 8.85 -14.53 20.62
C ASN A 564 9.69 -13.69 21.58
N LEU A 565 10.42 -14.36 22.46
CA LEU A 565 11.26 -13.73 23.48
C LEU A 565 12.53 -13.05 22.93
N ASN A 566 12.83 -13.23 21.64
CA ASN A 566 13.96 -12.56 20.96
C ASN A 566 13.61 -11.14 20.50
N LEU A 567 12.35 -10.73 20.62
CA LEU A 567 11.93 -9.36 20.30
C LEU A 567 12.26 -8.40 21.44
N VAL A 568 12.81 -7.25 21.08
CA VAL A 568 13.08 -6.14 22.01
C VAL A 568 12.15 -5.00 21.66
N GLN A 569 11.30 -4.58 22.62
CA GLN A 569 10.30 -3.54 22.41
C GLN A 569 10.91 -2.22 21.95
N ASN A 570 10.15 -1.51 21.13
CA ASN A 570 10.46 -0.14 20.72
C ASN A 570 10.65 0.76 21.97
N PRO A 571 11.81 1.42 22.14
CA PRO A 571 12.14 2.16 23.36
C PRO A 571 11.19 3.32 23.69
N ALA A 572 10.46 3.84 22.68
CA ALA A 572 9.50 4.93 22.90
C ALA A 572 8.26 4.50 23.71
N PHE A 573 7.97 3.19 23.77
CA PHE A 573 6.77 2.63 24.40
C PHE A 573 7.05 1.88 25.71
N GLY A 574 8.26 2.03 26.25
CA GLY A 574 8.70 1.43 27.51
C GLY A 574 9.12 -0.03 27.37
N SER A 575 9.88 -0.52 28.34
CA SER A 575 10.10 -1.94 28.52
C SER A 575 8.75 -2.54 28.96
N GLY A 576 8.13 -3.35 28.09
CA GLY A 576 6.94 -4.11 28.48
C GLY A 576 7.21 -4.92 29.76
N GLU A 577 6.16 -5.44 30.38
CA GLU A 577 6.16 -6.20 31.66
C GLU A 577 7.27 -7.27 31.80
N ASN A 578 8.08 -7.56 30.77
CA ASN A 578 9.24 -8.46 30.82
C ASN A 578 10.34 -7.97 31.80
N ASP A 579 10.45 -6.66 32.11
CA ASP A 579 11.36 -6.17 33.17
C ASP A 579 10.96 -6.64 34.58
N SER A 580 9.68 -7.01 34.78
CA SER A 580 9.23 -7.56 36.06
C SER A 580 9.47 -9.06 36.20
N TYR A 581 9.51 -9.81 35.08
CA TYR A 581 9.78 -11.26 35.08
C TYR A 581 11.25 -11.59 35.31
N GLU A 582 12.20 -10.83 34.72
CA GLU A 582 13.62 -11.03 34.97
C GLU A 582 14.05 -10.68 36.42
N LYS A 583 13.35 -9.76 37.09
CA LYS A 583 13.62 -9.43 38.50
C LYS A 583 13.11 -10.46 39.49
N THR A 584 12.14 -11.30 39.10
CA THR A 584 11.57 -12.34 39.96
C THR A 584 12.27 -13.70 39.80
N THR A 585 12.99 -13.95 38.70
CA THR A 585 13.74 -15.21 38.48
C THR A 585 15.20 -15.15 38.92
N LYS A 586 15.70 -13.98 39.37
CA LYS A 586 17.05 -13.80 39.93
C LYS A 586 17.07 -13.57 41.46
N LYS A 587 16.04 -14.03 42.18
CA LYS A 587 16.08 -14.08 43.65
C LYS A 587 16.06 -15.54 44.13
#